data_13169eb1e5b0ab8af7e21ce4826985ce
#
_entry.id   13169eb1e5b0ab8af7e21ce4826985ce
#
_cell.length_a   1.000
_cell.length_b   1.000
_cell.length_c   1.000
_cell.angle_alpha   90.00
_cell.angle_beta   90.00
_cell.angle_gamma   90.00
#
_symmetry.space_group_name_H-M   'P 1'
#
loop_
_entity.id
_entity.type
_entity.pdbx_description
1 polymer ?
#
loop_
_entity_poly.entity_id
_entity_poly.type
_entity_poly.pdbx_seq_one_letter_code
_entity_poly.pdbx_strand_id
1 'polypeptide(L)'
;MDHTDIFPIVEENFLTPQAIRLLINWVKQREDSFNKHINEIEYWNGKCIYYRDMPSDIQRVLKSASLAMRKYIQINLINESRYLYSELPQLIRWKEGDVMTPHADNIEQDGMTPNASPWRDFGGVIYLNSDFEGGKIYYPNLGIEVTPRPGMLVLHPGELKYTHGVSRINTGKRYTIVSFFTFDQSYAGFSSED
;
A
#
# COMPACT_ATOMS: atom_id res chain seq x y z
N MET A 1 -11.39 -21.07 13.13
CA MET A 1 -11.41 -21.04 11.65
C MET A 1 -10.05 -20.51 11.24
N ASP A 2 -9.37 -21.22 10.39
CA ASP A 2 -8.08 -20.79 9.88
C ASP A 2 -8.34 -19.62 8.92
N HIS A 3 -7.96 -18.39 9.31
CA HIS A 3 -8.22 -17.17 8.53
C HIS A 3 -7.32 -17.04 7.29
N THR A 4 -6.51 -18.07 7.00
CA THR A 4 -5.50 -18.03 5.92
C THR A 4 -6.10 -18.03 4.50
N ASP A 5 -7.38 -18.39 4.33
CA ASP A 5 -8.00 -18.52 3.00
C ASP A 5 -8.79 -17.29 2.54
N ILE A 6 -8.85 -16.21 3.35
CA ILE A 6 -9.63 -15.01 3.01
C ILE A 6 -8.81 -13.92 2.30
N PHE A 7 -7.49 -14.07 2.23
CA PHE A 7 -6.60 -13.08 1.60
C PHE A 7 -6.35 -13.36 0.10
N PRO A 8 -6.12 -12.33 -0.74
CA PRO A 8 -6.16 -10.90 -0.40
C PRO A 8 -7.59 -10.44 -0.09
N ILE A 9 -7.74 -9.54 0.88
CA ILE A 9 -9.02 -8.89 1.14
C ILE A 9 -9.18 -7.71 0.20
N VAL A 10 -10.36 -7.61 -0.39
CA VAL A 10 -10.73 -6.51 -1.28
C VAL A 10 -11.98 -5.82 -0.74
N GLU A 11 -11.83 -4.56 -0.32
CA GLU A 11 -12.93 -3.74 0.18
C GLU A 11 -13.22 -2.58 -0.77
N GLU A 12 -14.43 -2.56 -1.33
CA GLU A 12 -14.89 -1.47 -2.19
C GLU A 12 -15.28 -0.24 -1.35
N ASN A 13 -15.05 0.95 -1.90
CA ASN A 13 -15.44 2.22 -1.26
C ASN A 13 -14.85 2.44 0.14
N PHE A 14 -13.69 1.87 0.42
CA PHE A 14 -13.00 2.04 1.70
C PHE A 14 -12.59 3.50 1.94
N LEU A 15 -12.12 4.19 0.91
CA LEU A 15 -11.84 5.62 0.96
C LEU A 15 -13.01 6.42 0.33
N THR A 16 -13.43 7.49 1.02
CA THR A 16 -14.56 8.30 0.55
C THR A 16 -14.26 9.05 -0.74
N PRO A 17 -15.25 9.29 -1.62
CA PRO A 17 -15.05 10.07 -2.85
C PRO A 17 -14.50 11.48 -2.60
N GLN A 18 -14.81 12.09 -1.45
CA GLN A 18 -14.29 13.40 -1.07
C GLN A 18 -12.78 13.36 -0.82
N ALA A 19 -12.30 12.36 -0.05
CA ALA A 19 -10.88 12.16 0.21
C ALA A 19 -10.11 11.85 -1.09
N ILE A 20 -10.67 11.01 -1.96
CA ILE A 20 -10.11 10.71 -3.28
C ILE A 20 -9.93 11.99 -4.10
N ARG A 21 -10.99 12.82 -4.23
CA ARG A 21 -10.91 14.08 -4.99
C ARG A 21 -9.85 15.02 -4.44
N LEU A 22 -9.76 15.16 -3.12
CA LEU A 22 -8.73 15.98 -2.48
C LEU A 22 -7.32 15.50 -2.86
N LEU A 23 -7.04 14.21 -2.70
CA LEU A 23 -5.73 13.61 -2.98
C LEU A 23 -5.37 13.69 -4.47
N ILE A 24 -6.31 13.35 -5.36
CA ILE A 24 -6.07 13.40 -6.81
C ILE A 24 -5.82 14.85 -7.28
N ASN A 25 -6.60 15.82 -6.80
CA ASN A 25 -6.38 17.21 -7.15
C ASN A 25 -5.02 17.71 -6.65
N TRP A 26 -4.65 17.34 -5.43
CA TRP A 26 -3.37 17.72 -4.86
C TRP A 26 -2.20 17.11 -5.63
N VAL A 27 -2.24 15.80 -5.92
CA VAL A 27 -1.14 15.10 -6.58
C VAL A 27 -0.96 15.52 -8.03
N LYS A 28 -2.05 15.75 -8.77
CA LYS A 28 -2.01 16.23 -10.18
C LYS A 28 -1.37 17.62 -10.32
N GLN A 29 -1.47 18.47 -9.29
CA GLN A 29 -0.82 19.78 -9.27
C GLN A 29 0.67 19.72 -8.86
N ARG A 30 1.16 18.55 -8.42
CA ARG A 30 2.51 18.38 -7.85
C ARG A 30 3.25 17.17 -8.44
N GLU A 31 3.04 16.95 -9.72
CA GLU A 31 3.70 15.86 -10.46
C GLU A 31 5.23 15.86 -10.28
N ASP A 32 5.86 17.07 -10.21
CA ASP A 32 7.29 17.22 -10.01
C ASP A 32 7.76 16.81 -8.60
N SER A 33 6.85 16.76 -7.62
CA SER A 33 7.20 16.34 -6.25
C SER A 33 7.62 14.88 -6.16
N PHE A 34 7.17 14.04 -7.08
CA PHE A 34 7.62 12.64 -7.17
C PHE A 34 9.10 12.49 -7.55
N ASN A 35 9.71 13.53 -8.13
CA ASN A 35 11.10 13.50 -8.61
C ASN A 35 12.09 14.10 -7.60
N LYS A 36 11.61 14.55 -6.42
CA LYS A 36 12.45 15.30 -5.47
C LYS A 36 13.35 14.40 -4.62
N HIS A 37 13.02 13.12 -4.46
CA HIS A 37 13.78 12.22 -3.64
C HIS A 37 14.49 11.17 -4.48
N ILE A 38 15.79 11.01 -4.22
CA ILE A 38 16.58 9.87 -4.68
C ILE A 38 16.44 8.82 -3.57
N ASN A 39 15.83 7.70 -3.90
CA ASN A 39 15.68 6.57 -2.98
C ASN A 39 16.94 5.71 -3.01
N GLU A 40 17.29 5.11 -1.89
CA GLU A 40 18.37 4.11 -1.81
C GLU A 40 18.10 2.95 -2.77
N ILE A 41 16.83 2.58 -2.94
CA ILE A 41 16.39 1.64 -3.97
C ILE A 41 15.98 2.44 -5.21
N GLU A 42 16.81 2.41 -6.25
CA GLU A 42 16.64 3.15 -7.51
C GLU A 42 15.25 2.95 -8.15
N TYR A 43 14.67 1.77 -7.99
CA TYR A 43 13.34 1.42 -8.49
C TYR A 43 12.24 2.43 -8.05
N TRP A 44 12.35 2.99 -6.84
CA TRP A 44 11.36 3.92 -6.30
C TRP A 44 11.59 5.38 -6.69
N ASN A 45 12.69 5.68 -7.40
CA ASN A 45 12.98 7.04 -7.86
C ASN A 45 11.84 7.55 -8.76
N GLY A 46 11.35 8.73 -8.45
CA GLY A 46 10.27 9.37 -9.20
C GLY A 46 8.88 8.74 -9.01
N LYS A 47 8.71 7.78 -8.08
CA LYS A 47 7.42 7.11 -7.83
C LYS A 47 6.75 7.52 -6.53
N CYS A 48 7.51 7.91 -5.50
CA CYS A 48 6.98 8.13 -4.15
C CYS A 48 6.94 9.61 -3.76
N ILE A 49 5.90 9.99 -3.01
CA ILE A 49 5.90 11.15 -2.12
C ILE A 49 5.76 10.61 -0.71
N TYR A 50 6.74 10.94 0.15
CA TYR A 50 6.74 10.47 1.53
C TYR A 50 5.82 11.31 2.40
N TYR A 51 5.21 10.69 3.41
CA TYR A 51 4.27 11.34 4.33
C TYR A 51 4.80 12.67 4.89
N ARG A 52 6.08 12.70 5.31
CA ARG A 52 6.70 13.88 5.93
C ARG A 52 6.84 15.09 4.99
N ASP A 53 6.78 14.87 3.68
CA ASP A 53 6.92 15.90 2.64
C ASP A 53 5.58 16.47 2.17
N MET A 54 4.48 15.96 2.74
CA MET A 54 3.14 16.39 2.40
C MET A 54 2.66 17.50 3.35
N PRO A 55 1.77 18.39 2.89
CA PRO A 55 1.14 19.38 3.76
C PRO A 55 0.19 18.71 4.76
N SER A 56 -0.07 19.38 5.88
CA SER A 56 -0.77 18.81 7.03
C SER A 56 -2.21 18.33 6.75
N ASP A 57 -2.90 18.92 5.80
CA ASP A 57 -4.23 18.50 5.37
C ASP A 57 -4.20 17.17 4.62
N ILE A 58 -3.20 16.96 3.75
CA ILE A 58 -2.95 15.70 3.05
C ILE A 58 -2.46 14.63 4.03
N GLN A 59 -1.52 14.99 4.92
CA GLN A 59 -1.06 14.09 5.98
C GLN A 59 -2.23 13.55 6.82
N ARG A 60 -3.19 14.40 7.21
CA ARG A 60 -4.37 13.96 7.96
C ARG A 60 -5.18 12.92 7.21
N VAL A 61 -5.39 13.09 5.90
CA VAL A 61 -6.15 12.11 5.11
C VAL A 61 -5.40 10.78 5.05
N LEU A 62 -4.09 10.79 4.77
CA LEU A 62 -3.30 9.58 4.71
C LEU A 62 -3.21 8.88 6.08
N LYS A 63 -3.02 9.65 7.16
CA LYS A 63 -3.02 9.11 8.52
C LYS A 63 -4.36 8.44 8.82
N SER A 64 -5.48 9.13 8.59
CA SER A 64 -6.81 8.57 8.81
C SER A 64 -7.04 7.29 8.01
N ALA A 65 -6.62 7.25 6.75
CA ALA A 65 -6.74 6.06 5.90
C ALA A 65 -5.89 4.90 6.45
N SER A 66 -4.62 5.16 6.82
CA SER A 66 -3.73 4.15 7.39
C SER A 66 -4.25 3.60 8.72
N LEU A 67 -4.72 4.47 9.62
CA LEU A 67 -5.30 4.05 10.90
C LEU A 67 -6.61 3.27 10.72
N ALA A 68 -7.43 3.61 9.72
CA ALA A 68 -8.63 2.84 9.39
C ALA A 68 -8.28 1.43 8.88
N MET A 69 -7.24 1.30 8.02
CA MET A 69 -6.73 -0.01 7.59
C MET A 69 -6.21 -0.82 8.78
N ARG A 70 -5.38 -0.23 9.65
CA ARG A 70 -4.89 -0.86 10.88
C ARG A 70 -6.04 -1.40 11.73
N LYS A 71 -7.04 -0.54 11.98
CA LYS A 71 -8.22 -0.91 12.77
C LYS A 71 -9.00 -2.05 12.14
N TYR A 72 -9.14 -2.03 10.81
CA TYR A 72 -9.80 -3.11 10.06
C TYR A 72 -9.05 -4.43 10.27
N ILE A 73 -7.73 -4.44 10.10
CA ILE A 73 -6.89 -5.61 10.33
C ILE A 73 -7.01 -6.08 11.78
N GLN A 74 -6.83 -5.18 12.75
CA GLN A 74 -6.84 -5.50 14.18
C GLN A 74 -8.15 -6.14 14.64
N ILE A 75 -9.29 -5.66 14.13
CA ILE A 75 -10.62 -6.13 14.57
C ILE A 75 -11.04 -7.39 13.84
N ASN A 76 -10.77 -7.47 12.54
CA ASN A 76 -11.40 -8.50 11.70
C ASN A 76 -10.47 -9.67 11.38
N LEU A 77 -9.15 -9.49 11.46
CA LEU A 77 -8.19 -10.43 10.92
C LEU A 77 -7.22 -10.98 11.96
N ILE A 78 -6.99 -10.23 13.04
CA ILE A 78 -6.05 -10.63 14.09
C ILE A 78 -6.83 -11.14 15.29
N ASN A 79 -6.66 -12.42 15.60
CA ASN A 79 -7.24 -13.03 16.82
C ASN A 79 -6.21 -13.05 17.98
N GLU A 80 -5.38 -11.99 18.06
CA GLU A 80 -4.32 -11.89 19.04
C GLU A 80 -4.45 -10.62 19.88
N SER A 81 -3.95 -10.68 21.12
CA SER A 81 -3.88 -9.53 22.02
C SER A 81 -2.77 -8.53 21.66
N ARG A 82 -1.91 -8.85 20.68
CA ARG A 82 -0.83 -7.96 20.25
C ARG A 82 -1.39 -6.75 19.49
N TYR A 83 -0.83 -5.58 19.79
CA TYR A 83 -1.19 -4.36 19.10
C TYR A 83 -0.46 -4.26 17.75
N LEU A 84 -1.18 -3.89 16.71
CA LEU A 84 -0.64 -3.66 15.38
C LEU A 84 -0.33 -2.18 15.21
N TYR A 85 0.87 -1.87 14.74
CA TYR A 85 1.33 -0.51 14.45
C TYR A 85 1.29 -0.25 12.95
N SER A 86 1.09 1.01 12.55
CA SER A 86 1.21 1.44 11.15
C SER A 86 2.58 2.09 10.93
N GLU A 87 3.27 1.75 9.83
CA GLU A 87 4.33 2.60 9.28
C GLU A 87 3.73 3.91 8.75
N LEU A 88 4.57 4.91 8.45
CA LEU A 88 4.11 6.11 7.75
C LEU A 88 3.66 5.76 6.33
N PRO A 89 2.43 6.12 5.94
CA PRO A 89 1.92 5.82 4.61
C PRO A 89 2.67 6.60 3.53
N GLN A 90 2.64 6.07 2.32
CA GLN A 90 3.26 6.69 1.16
C GLN A 90 2.21 6.89 0.06
N LEU A 91 2.38 7.94 -0.74
CA LEU A 91 1.63 8.13 -1.97
C LEU A 91 2.51 7.73 -3.14
N ILE A 92 2.04 6.77 -3.93
CA ILE A 92 2.82 6.21 -5.03
C ILE A 92 2.14 6.50 -6.36
N ARG A 93 2.93 6.93 -7.33
CA ARG A 93 2.55 7.12 -8.73
C ARG A 93 3.24 6.09 -9.60
N TRP A 94 2.45 5.40 -10.41
CA TRP A 94 2.90 4.51 -11.47
C TRP A 94 2.62 5.17 -12.81
N LYS A 95 3.58 5.14 -13.71
CA LYS A 95 3.50 5.70 -15.07
C LYS A 95 3.43 4.59 -16.10
N GLU A 96 3.09 4.97 -17.31
CA GLU A 96 3.23 4.10 -18.48
C GLU A 96 4.62 3.44 -18.54
N GLY A 97 4.62 2.13 -18.73
CA GLY A 97 5.81 1.27 -18.73
C GLY A 97 6.18 0.72 -17.35
N ASP A 98 5.72 1.30 -16.24
CA ASP A 98 6.01 0.78 -14.90
C ASP A 98 5.40 -0.60 -14.71
N VAL A 99 6.14 -1.45 -14.02
CA VAL A 99 5.76 -2.82 -13.64
C VAL A 99 6.40 -3.15 -12.31
N MET A 100 5.81 -4.00 -11.50
CA MET A 100 6.44 -4.55 -10.31
C MET A 100 6.49 -6.05 -10.40
N THR A 101 7.70 -6.59 -10.36
CA THR A 101 7.91 -8.04 -10.31
C THR A 101 7.33 -8.63 -9.04
N PRO A 102 6.90 -9.90 -9.05
CA PRO A 102 6.39 -10.56 -7.87
C PRO A 102 7.41 -10.54 -6.72
N HIS A 103 6.95 -10.15 -5.54
CA HIS A 103 7.72 -10.11 -4.29
C HIS A 103 6.79 -10.33 -3.10
N ALA A 104 7.36 -10.75 -1.98
CA ALA A 104 6.72 -10.68 -0.67
C ALA A 104 7.22 -9.43 0.08
N ASP A 105 6.45 -8.93 1.05
CA ASP A 105 6.79 -7.69 1.75
C ASP A 105 7.87 -7.86 2.82
N ASN A 106 8.05 -9.07 3.36
CA ASN A 106 8.93 -9.32 4.50
C ASN A 106 10.00 -10.39 4.31
N ILE A 107 9.99 -11.12 3.17
CA ILE A 107 10.90 -12.23 2.93
C ILE A 107 11.30 -12.29 1.46
N GLU A 108 12.51 -12.79 1.18
CA GLU A 108 12.97 -13.03 -0.18
C GLU A 108 12.24 -14.21 -0.85
N GLN A 109 12.40 -14.34 -2.15
CA GLN A 109 11.77 -15.39 -2.97
C GLN A 109 12.17 -16.82 -2.59
N ASP A 110 13.28 -17.00 -1.89
CA ASP A 110 13.75 -18.30 -1.40
C ASP A 110 12.93 -18.82 -0.20
N GLY A 111 12.08 -17.97 0.37
CA GLY A 111 11.22 -18.29 1.52
C GLY A 111 11.97 -18.47 2.84
N MET A 112 13.27 -18.14 2.90
CA MET A 112 14.11 -18.31 4.07
C MET A 112 14.86 -17.04 4.48
N THR A 113 15.29 -16.24 3.51
CA THR A 113 16.07 -15.03 3.75
C THR A 113 15.14 -13.83 4.02
N PRO A 114 15.26 -13.15 5.19
CA PRO A 114 14.58 -11.89 5.41
C PRO A 114 14.97 -10.85 4.35
N ASN A 115 13.99 -10.11 3.83
CA ASN A 115 14.29 -9.01 2.91
C ASN A 115 14.66 -7.71 3.67
N ALA A 116 14.71 -6.58 2.97
CA ALA A 116 15.03 -5.28 3.57
C ALA A 116 13.97 -4.77 4.57
N SER A 117 12.79 -5.40 4.68
CA SER A 117 11.68 -4.99 5.55
C SER A 117 11.01 -6.17 6.26
N PRO A 118 11.79 -7.00 7.00
CA PRO A 118 11.30 -8.26 7.56
C PRO A 118 10.23 -8.11 8.64
N TRP A 119 10.04 -6.89 9.14
CA TRP A 119 9.03 -6.55 10.15
C TRP A 119 7.63 -6.32 9.60
N ARG A 120 7.43 -6.27 8.27
CA ARG A 120 6.14 -6.00 7.64
C ARG A 120 5.23 -7.22 7.70
N ASP A 121 4.31 -7.22 8.67
CA ASP A 121 3.36 -8.31 8.85
C ASP A 121 2.19 -8.22 7.85
N PHE A 122 1.77 -7.00 7.47
CA PHE A 122 0.71 -6.76 6.48
C PHE A 122 1.05 -5.59 5.57
N GLY A 123 0.59 -5.68 4.32
CA GLY A 123 0.57 -4.61 3.34
C GLY A 123 -0.86 -4.21 2.96
N GLY A 124 -1.07 -2.91 2.71
CA GLY A 124 -2.36 -2.38 2.27
C GLY A 124 -2.20 -1.32 1.19
N VAL A 125 -3.03 -1.43 0.15
CA VAL A 125 -3.04 -0.51 -1.00
C VAL A 125 -4.43 0.04 -1.21
N ILE A 126 -4.59 1.39 -1.17
CA ILE A 126 -5.82 2.07 -1.58
C ILE A 126 -5.61 2.72 -2.94
N TYR A 127 -6.51 2.45 -3.87
CA TYR A 127 -6.47 3.02 -5.22
C TYR A 127 -7.20 4.36 -5.27
N LEU A 128 -6.60 5.37 -5.91
CA LEU A 128 -7.16 6.71 -5.97
C LEU A 128 -7.85 7.03 -7.30
N ASN A 129 -7.53 6.28 -8.37
CA ASN A 129 -8.07 6.50 -9.71
C ASN A 129 -8.19 5.20 -10.50
N SER A 130 -8.83 5.29 -11.68
CA SER A 130 -8.94 4.21 -12.65
C SER A 130 -8.78 4.69 -14.11
N ASP A 131 -8.33 5.93 -14.32
CA ASP A 131 -8.06 6.53 -15.63
C ASP A 131 -6.68 6.10 -16.18
N PHE A 132 -6.43 4.78 -16.20
CA PHE A 132 -5.24 4.12 -16.74
C PHE A 132 -5.60 2.70 -17.20
N GLU A 133 -4.72 2.09 -17.99
CA GLU A 133 -4.85 0.70 -18.44
C GLU A 133 -3.72 -0.16 -17.88
N GLY A 134 -4.02 -1.42 -17.58
CA GLY A 134 -3.09 -2.32 -16.88
C GLY A 134 -3.08 -2.06 -15.38
N GLY A 135 -1.93 -2.21 -14.72
CA GLY A 135 -1.73 -1.85 -13.31
C GLY A 135 -2.54 -2.67 -12.30
N LYS A 136 -3.01 -3.86 -12.68
CA LYS A 136 -3.64 -4.80 -11.76
C LYS A 136 -2.61 -5.26 -10.72
N ILE A 137 -3.05 -5.44 -9.48
CA ILE A 137 -2.28 -6.24 -8.53
C ILE A 137 -2.61 -7.71 -8.77
N TYR A 138 -1.59 -8.55 -8.80
CA TYR A 138 -1.76 -9.99 -9.03
C TYR A 138 -0.94 -10.79 -8.01
N TYR A 139 -1.47 -11.97 -7.66
CA TYR A 139 -0.93 -12.89 -6.66
C TYR A 139 -0.68 -14.23 -7.36
N PRO A 140 0.54 -14.48 -7.90
CA PRO A 140 0.81 -15.67 -8.72
C PRO A 140 0.61 -16.97 -7.95
N ASN A 141 0.95 -17.01 -6.65
CA ASN A 141 0.79 -18.19 -5.81
C ASN A 141 -0.68 -18.54 -5.53
N LEU A 142 -1.59 -17.60 -5.71
CA LEU A 142 -3.03 -17.78 -5.45
C LEU A 142 -3.86 -17.82 -6.75
N GLY A 143 -3.28 -17.46 -7.89
CA GLY A 143 -3.99 -17.34 -9.16
C GLY A 143 -5.02 -16.19 -9.18
N ILE A 144 -4.81 -15.14 -8.37
CA ILE A 144 -5.76 -14.03 -8.19
C ILE A 144 -5.19 -12.77 -8.87
N GLU A 145 -6.06 -12.04 -9.57
CA GLU A 145 -5.83 -10.69 -10.04
C GLU A 145 -6.95 -9.75 -9.56
N VAL A 146 -6.59 -8.54 -9.13
CA VAL A 146 -7.54 -7.50 -8.74
C VAL A 146 -7.42 -6.31 -9.67
N THR A 147 -8.53 -5.95 -10.29
CA THR A 147 -8.62 -4.74 -11.13
C THR A 147 -8.89 -3.52 -10.26
N PRO A 148 -8.01 -2.50 -10.28
CA PRO A 148 -8.17 -1.31 -9.45
C PRO A 148 -9.45 -0.53 -9.69
N ARG A 149 -10.05 -0.02 -8.60
CA ARG A 149 -11.17 0.95 -8.63
C ARG A 149 -10.91 2.06 -7.61
N PRO A 150 -11.33 3.31 -7.89
CA PRO A 150 -11.15 4.40 -6.93
C PRO A 150 -11.81 4.11 -5.59
N GLY A 151 -11.06 4.28 -4.50
CA GLY A 151 -11.52 4.01 -3.14
C GLY A 151 -11.42 2.56 -2.69
N MET A 152 -11.06 1.63 -3.59
CA MET A 152 -10.86 0.22 -3.25
C MET A 152 -9.61 0.06 -2.40
N LEU A 153 -9.72 -0.76 -1.35
CA LEU A 153 -8.61 -1.27 -0.54
C LEU A 153 -8.31 -2.71 -0.93
N VAL A 154 -7.03 -3.03 -1.02
CA VAL A 154 -6.52 -4.41 -1.06
C VAL A 154 -5.57 -4.59 0.10
N LEU A 155 -5.79 -5.65 0.92
CA LEU A 155 -4.95 -6.02 2.06
C LEU A 155 -4.41 -7.43 1.90
N HIS A 156 -3.17 -7.65 2.30
CA HIS A 156 -2.54 -8.97 2.32
C HIS A 156 -1.48 -9.05 3.44
N PRO A 157 -1.21 -10.26 3.98
CA PRO A 157 -0.04 -10.52 4.80
C PRO A 157 1.27 -10.35 4.01
N GLY A 158 2.36 -10.01 4.71
CA GLY A 158 3.68 -9.80 4.11
C GLY A 158 4.39 -11.07 3.62
N GLU A 159 3.86 -12.25 3.91
CA GLU A 159 4.47 -13.56 3.76
C GLU A 159 4.58 -14.03 2.30
N LEU A 160 5.46 -15.00 2.05
CA LEU A 160 5.73 -15.60 0.73
C LEU A 160 4.47 -16.14 0.03
N LYS A 161 3.51 -16.72 0.77
CA LYS A 161 2.22 -17.18 0.23
C LYS A 161 1.52 -16.08 -0.57
N TYR A 162 1.62 -14.84 -0.10
CA TYR A 162 0.98 -13.65 -0.67
C TYR A 162 1.91 -12.82 -1.56
N THR A 163 2.92 -13.49 -2.13
CA THR A 163 3.74 -12.90 -3.20
C THR A 163 2.84 -12.22 -4.22
N HIS A 164 3.12 -10.95 -4.49
CA HIS A 164 2.30 -10.13 -5.38
C HIS A 164 3.16 -9.24 -6.26
N GLY A 165 2.56 -8.80 -7.36
CA GLY A 165 3.18 -7.87 -8.29
C GLY A 165 2.17 -6.89 -8.86
N VAL A 166 2.65 -5.95 -9.66
CA VAL A 166 1.79 -5.02 -10.41
C VAL A 166 2.03 -5.24 -11.89
N SER A 167 0.96 -5.54 -12.63
CA SER A 167 1.05 -5.68 -14.09
C SER A 167 1.43 -4.34 -14.73
N ARG A 168 2.03 -4.37 -15.92
CA ARG A 168 2.47 -3.17 -16.63
C ARG A 168 1.35 -2.13 -16.73
N ILE A 169 1.69 -0.87 -16.46
CA ILE A 169 0.84 0.26 -16.83
C ILE A 169 0.99 0.47 -18.34
N ASN A 170 -0.08 0.24 -19.08
CA ASN A 170 -0.06 0.37 -20.54
C ASN A 170 -0.29 1.81 -21.00
N THR A 171 -1.20 2.52 -20.34
CA THR A 171 -1.47 3.95 -20.55
C THR A 171 -1.86 4.63 -19.26
N GLY A 172 -1.67 5.94 -19.18
CA GLY A 172 -2.10 6.77 -18.06
C GLY A 172 -1.18 6.73 -16.84
N LYS A 173 -1.73 7.10 -15.68
CA LYS A 173 -1.03 7.11 -14.40
C LYS A 173 -1.91 6.52 -13.31
N ARG A 174 -1.37 5.60 -12.54
CA ARG A 174 -2.04 4.97 -11.39
C ARG A 174 -1.51 5.59 -10.10
N TYR A 175 -2.41 6.10 -9.26
CA TYR A 175 -2.08 6.66 -7.95
C TYR A 175 -2.64 5.80 -6.83
N THR A 176 -1.80 5.55 -5.81
CA THR A 176 -2.17 4.72 -4.66
C THR A 176 -1.65 5.29 -3.36
N ILE A 177 -2.37 5.05 -2.27
CA ILE A 177 -1.83 5.11 -0.91
C ILE A 177 -1.35 3.71 -0.58
N VAL A 178 -0.12 3.58 -0.09
CA VAL A 178 0.43 2.32 0.42
C VAL A 178 0.75 2.49 1.90
N SER A 179 0.33 1.54 2.71
CA SER A 179 0.63 1.46 4.14
C SER A 179 1.09 0.06 4.49
N PHE A 180 2.07 -0.03 5.39
CA PHE A 180 2.52 -1.29 5.97
C PHE A 180 2.22 -1.32 7.47
N PHE A 181 2.05 -2.52 7.99
CA PHE A 181 1.66 -2.74 9.37
C PHE A 181 2.55 -3.80 10.00
N THR A 182 2.88 -3.60 11.28
CA THR A 182 3.83 -4.44 12.01
C THR A 182 3.42 -4.61 13.46
N PHE A 183 3.78 -5.74 14.06
CA PHE A 183 3.68 -5.94 15.50
C PHE A 183 4.88 -5.39 16.28
N ASP A 184 5.90 -4.88 15.59
CA ASP A 184 7.07 -4.27 16.23
C ASP A 184 6.90 -2.76 16.35
N GLN A 185 6.77 -2.28 17.59
CA GLN A 185 6.59 -0.86 17.92
C GLN A 185 7.74 0.03 17.42
N SER A 186 8.94 -0.50 17.25
CA SER A 186 10.11 0.28 16.81
C SER A 186 9.95 0.85 15.39
N TYR A 187 9.06 0.27 14.59
CA TYR A 187 8.73 0.74 13.24
C TYR A 187 7.41 1.53 13.16
N ALA A 188 6.83 1.88 14.31
CA ALA A 188 5.60 2.68 14.34
C ALA A 188 5.83 4.07 13.76
N GLY A 189 5.02 4.44 12.77
CA GLY A 189 5.00 5.78 12.19
C GLY A 189 4.13 6.77 12.97
N PHE A 190 3.18 6.23 13.76
CA PHE A 190 2.26 7.00 14.61
C PHE A 190 2.31 6.47 16.05
N SER A 191 1.92 7.31 17.02
CA SER A 191 1.83 6.86 18.39
C SER A 191 0.70 5.85 18.60
N SER A 192 0.78 5.06 19.66
CA SER A 192 -0.28 4.11 20.03
C SER A 192 -1.58 4.80 20.46
N GLU A 193 -1.50 6.09 20.80
CA GLU A 193 -2.65 6.91 21.20
C GLU A 193 -3.39 7.55 20.02
N ASP A 194 -2.85 7.40 18.81
CA ASP A 194 -3.43 7.90 17.56
C ASP A 194 -4.57 6.95 17.01
#